data_6e16c8cf42b986ea37a204a99182a271
#
_entry.id   6e16c8cf42b986ea37a204a99182a271
#
_cell.length_a   1.000
_cell.length_b   1.000
_cell.length_c   1.000
_cell.angle_alpha   90.00
_cell.angle_beta   90.00
_cell.angle_gamma   90.00
#
_symmetry.space_group_name_H-M   'P 1'
#
loop_
_entity.id
_entity.type
_entity.pdbx_description
1 polymer ?
#
loop_
_entity_poly.entity_id
_entity_poly.type
_entity_poly.pdbx_seq_one_letter_code
_entity_poly.pdbx_strand_id
1 'polypeptide(L)'
;MGVIIGHASLSENKTVNGSKGDQTGREVCTRNWYKYGGKSWSCVIRFRDPEMADKVARCVEMACRNDLIGYSQDTRNTLLKEARKYNYNVSKVTVPCNTDCSALVSVACMYAGIPESTLTLNGNCATTRTLQPILKSTGEVDIYTTPQYTANSDRLKRGDILLAVGHHVVTVLKTDGNPYRLMNNLLKEGSMGESVKFIQYELNRHGANLEVDGVFGKKTKLAVMLFQKENGLLVDGIVGTKTLTKLGAYK
;
A
#
# COMPACT_ATOMS: atom_id res chain seq x y z
N MET A 1 -4.30 -0.90 16.82
CA MET A 1 -4.99 -1.31 15.57
C MET A 1 -4.07 -2.24 14.81
N GLY A 2 -4.57 -3.29 14.17
CA GLY A 2 -3.72 -4.25 13.45
C GLY A 2 -3.40 -3.79 12.02
N VAL A 3 -2.48 -4.48 11.36
CA VAL A 3 -2.16 -4.28 9.95
C VAL A 3 -3.35 -4.68 9.09
N ILE A 4 -3.74 -3.80 8.16
CA ILE A 4 -4.80 -4.03 7.17
C ILE A 4 -4.14 -4.31 5.82
N ILE A 5 -4.63 -5.35 5.16
CA ILE A 5 -4.24 -5.72 3.80
C ILE A 5 -5.42 -5.60 2.83
N GLY A 6 -5.11 -5.39 1.56
CA GLY A 6 -6.05 -5.51 0.46
C GLY A 6 -5.71 -6.74 -0.38
N HIS A 7 -6.71 -7.45 -0.83
CA HIS A 7 -6.55 -8.65 -1.63
C HIS A 7 -7.73 -8.90 -2.57
N ALA A 8 -7.49 -9.70 -3.60
CA ALA A 8 -8.51 -10.38 -4.38
C ALA A 8 -8.43 -11.88 -4.05
N SER A 9 -9.54 -12.53 -3.75
CA SER A 9 -9.51 -13.86 -3.14
C SER A 9 -10.38 -14.89 -3.85
N LEU A 10 -11.64 -14.98 -3.54
CA LEU A 10 -12.58 -15.98 -4.10
C LEU A 10 -13.80 -15.28 -4.67
N SER A 11 -14.40 -15.87 -5.68
CA SER A 11 -15.64 -15.39 -6.29
C SER A 11 -16.86 -15.48 -5.34
N GLU A 12 -18.00 -15.00 -5.81
CA GLU A 12 -19.30 -15.08 -5.14
C GLU A 12 -19.66 -16.50 -4.70
N ASN A 13 -19.21 -17.51 -5.46
CA ASN A 13 -19.45 -18.92 -5.19
C ASN A 13 -18.38 -19.59 -4.33
N LYS A 14 -17.43 -18.81 -3.78
CA LYS A 14 -16.25 -19.29 -3.02
C LYS A 14 -15.35 -20.22 -3.86
N THR A 15 -15.33 -20.02 -5.17
CA THR A 15 -14.48 -20.72 -6.12
C THR A 15 -13.43 -19.77 -6.72
N VAL A 16 -12.54 -20.28 -7.55
CA VAL A 16 -11.52 -19.47 -8.23
C VAL A 16 -12.04 -18.75 -9.46
N ASN A 17 -13.27 -19.06 -9.92
CA ASN A 17 -13.89 -18.44 -11.07
C ASN A 17 -15.30 -17.95 -10.72
N GLY A 18 -15.63 -16.74 -11.16
CA GLY A 18 -16.88 -16.07 -10.85
C GLY A 18 -17.37 -15.17 -11.97
N SER A 19 -18.53 -14.59 -11.76
CA SER A 19 -19.13 -13.59 -12.63
C SER A 19 -18.29 -12.31 -12.67
N LYS A 20 -18.57 -11.39 -13.58
CA LYS A 20 -17.86 -10.10 -13.64
C LYS A 20 -18.39 -9.14 -12.59
N GLY A 21 -17.48 -8.48 -11.89
CA GLY A 21 -17.77 -7.60 -10.78
C GLY A 21 -17.85 -8.34 -9.45
N ASP A 22 -17.79 -7.63 -8.33
CA ASP A 22 -17.91 -8.18 -6.97
C ASP A 22 -19.38 -8.18 -6.52
N GLN A 23 -19.99 -9.37 -6.49
CA GLN A 23 -21.38 -9.55 -6.07
C GLN A 23 -21.54 -9.66 -4.56
N THR A 24 -20.46 -9.76 -3.81
CA THR A 24 -20.51 -10.06 -2.37
C THR A 24 -19.90 -8.95 -1.51
N GLY A 25 -19.18 -8.00 -2.10
CA GLY A 25 -18.35 -7.02 -1.41
C GLY A 25 -17.14 -7.67 -0.68
N ARG A 26 -16.75 -8.89 -1.07
CA ARG A 26 -15.69 -9.67 -0.40
C ARG A 26 -14.69 -10.31 -1.34
N GLU A 27 -14.89 -10.18 -2.64
CA GLU A 27 -14.04 -10.76 -3.67
C GLU A 27 -12.74 -9.97 -3.81
N VAL A 28 -12.86 -8.64 -3.85
CA VAL A 28 -11.76 -7.68 -3.79
C VAL A 28 -11.99 -6.78 -2.59
N CYS A 29 -11.37 -7.07 -1.47
CA CYS A 29 -11.71 -6.43 -0.20
C CYS A 29 -10.50 -6.20 0.70
N THR A 30 -10.74 -5.48 1.80
CA THR A 30 -9.75 -5.29 2.86
C THR A 30 -9.95 -6.31 3.97
N ARG A 31 -8.85 -6.76 4.59
CA ARG A 31 -8.86 -7.67 5.74
C ARG A 31 -7.75 -7.33 6.73
N ASN A 32 -7.90 -7.84 7.97
CA ASN A 32 -6.77 -7.89 8.89
C ASN A 32 -5.68 -8.80 8.34
N TRP A 33 -4.43 -8.45 8.60
CA TRP A 33 -3.29 -9.31 8.25
C TRP A 33 -3.45 -10.73 8.83
N TYR A 34 -2.99 -11.72 8.10
CA TYR A 34 -3.02 -13.13 8.49
C TYR A 34 -1.82 -13.88 7.92
N LYS A 35 -1.54 -15.03 8.48
CA LYS A 35 -0.59 -16.00 7.91
C LYS A 35 -1.30 -16.84 6.85
N TYR A 36 -0.80 -16.84 5.61
CA TYR A 36 -1.43 -17.60 4.54
C TYR A 36 -1.37 -19.10 4.80
N GLY A 37 -2.54 -19.76 4.90
CA GLY A 37 -2.63 -21.18 5.27
C GLY A 37 -2.00 -21.54 6.62
N GLY A 38 -1.92 -20.57 7.57
CA GLY A 38 -1.28 -20.74 8.87
C GLY A 38 0.26 -20.69 8.84
N LYS A 39 0.86 -20.50 7.64
CA LYS A 39 2.31 -20.46 7.42
C LYS A 39 2.79 -19.03 7.19
N SER A 40 4.10 -18.82 7.30
CA SER A 40 4.74 -17.56 6.92
C SER A 40 4.56 -17.29 5.42
N TRP A 41 4.51 -16.03 5.03
CA TRP A 41 4.62 -15.62 3.63
C TRP A 41 5.98 -16.01 3.07
N SER A 42 6.09 -16.27 1.76
CA SER A 42 7.37 -16.62 1.13
C SER A 42 8.34 -15.43 1.14
N CYS A 43 7.83 -14.25 0.87
CA CYS A 43 8.60 -13.01 0.94
C CYS A 43 7.70 -11.78 1.11
N VAL A 44 8.35 -10.69 1.51
CA VAL A 44 7.83 -9.32 1.45
C VAL A 44 8.60 -8.59 0.36
N ILE A 45 7.90 -8.01 -0.59
CA ILE A 45 8.44 -7.17 -1.66
C ILE A 45 8.13 -5.73 -1.26
N ARG A 46 9.14 -4.90 -1.11
CA ARG A 46 9.02 -3.50 -0.67
C ARG A 46 9.64 -2.57 -1.71
N PHE A 47 8.87 -1.61 -2.18
CA PHE A 47 9.41 -0.54 -3.00
C PHE A 47 10.39 0.31 -2.20
N ARG A 48 11.51 0.69 -2.83
CA ARG A 48 12.51 1.59 -2.24
C ARG A 48 11.98 3.01 -2.15
N ASP A 49 11.22 3.41 -3.18
CA ASP A 49 10.50 4.68 -3.20
C ASP A 49 9.18 4.57 -2.41
N PRO A 50 9.02 5.32 -1.31
CA PRO A 50 7.78 5.33 -0.52
C PRO A 50 6.57 5.87 -1.30
N GLU A 51 6.79 6.72 -2.31
CA GLU A 51 5.71 7.25 -3.14
C GLU A 51 5.15 6.16 -4.05
N MET A 52 6.01 5.34 -4.65
CA MET A 52 5.59 4.16 -5.41
C MET A 52 4.84 3.16 -4.51
N ALA A 53 5.35 2.91 -3.31
CA ALA A 53 4.71 2.04 -2.32
C ALA A 53 3.30 2.54 -1.97
N ASP A 54 3.15 3.84 -1.72
CA ASP A 54 1.84 4.45 -1.43
C ASP A 54 0.89 4.39 -2.62
N LYS A 55 1.36 4.62 -3.84
CA LYS A 55 0.56 4.47 -5.07
C LYS A 55 0.05 3.04 -5.24
N VAL A 56 0.90 2.03 -5.00
CA VAL A 56 0.47 0.61 -5.03
C VAL A 56 -0.63 0.36 -4.01
N ALA A 57 -0.44 0.78 -2.76
CA ALA A 57 -1.46 0.63 -1.72
C ALA A 57 -2.77 1.35 -2.09
N ARG A 58 -2.67 2.59 -2.57
CA ARG A 58 -3.82 3.40 -3.00
C ARG A 58 -4.60 2.76 -4.13
N CYS A 59 -3.92 2.19 -5.12
CA CYS A 59 -4.60 1.49 -6.21
C CYS A 59 -5.40 0.29 -5.68
N VAL A 60 -4.82 -0.52 -4.80
CA VAL A 60 -5.53 -1.65 -4.19
C VAL A 60 -6.69 -1.18 -3.30
N GLU A 61 -6.53 -0.08 -2.54
CA GLU A 61 -7.64 0.52 -1.79
C GLU A 61 -8.80 0.96 -2.69
N MET A 62 -8.49 1.58 -3.83
CA MET A 62 -9.50 1.96 -4.82
C MET A 62 -10.21 0.74 -5.39
N ALA A 63 -9.48 -0.35 -5.69
CA ALA A 63 -10.08 -1.59 -6.16
C ALA A 63 -11.01 -2.21 -5.10
N CYS A 64 -10.59 -2.24 -3.82
CA CYS A 64 -11.41 -2.75 -2.72
C CYS A 64 -12.70 -1.94 -2.44
N ARG A 65 -12.84 -0.77 -3.04
CA ARG A 65 -14.03 0.09 -2.91
C ARG A 65 -14.88 0.13 -4.18
N ASN A 66 -14.48 -0.61 -5.20
CA ASN A 66 -15.16 -0.62 -6.50
C ASN A 66 -15.78 -1.99 -6.75
N ASP A 67 -17.06 -2.14 -6.45
CA ASP A 67 -17.82 -3.38 -6.60
C ASP A 67 -17.95 -3.86 -8.07
N LEU A 68 -17.52 -3.05 -9.04
CA LEU A 68 -17.40 -3.46 -10.44
C LEU A 68 -16.14 -4.31 -10.71
N ILE A 69 -15.27 -4.49 -9.70
CA ILE A 69 -14.06 -5.31 -9.80
C ILE A 69 -14.25 -6.56 -8.95
N GLY A 70 -14.51 -7.68 -9.59
CA GLY A 70 -14.70 -8.98 -8.95
C GLY A 70 -13.49 -9.91 -9.09
N TYR A 71 -13.67 -11.16 -8.70
CA TYR A 71 -12.61 -12.17 -8.71
C TYR A 71 -12.90 -13.31 -9.69
N SER A 72 -11.98 -13.57 -10.61
CA SER A 72 -11.95 -14.77 -11.41
C SER A 72 -10.56 -15.02 -11.98
N GLN A 73 -10.06 -16.24 -11.90
CA GLN A 73 -8.78 -16.63 -12.52
C GLN A 73 -8.88 -16.73 -14.04
N ASP A 74 -10.01 -17.20 -14.58
CA ASP A 74 -10.22 -17.36 -16.03
C ASP A 74 -10.27 -16.01 -16.74
N THR A 75 -10.85 -15.00 -16.11
CA THR A 75 -11.04 -13.67 -16.71
C THR A 75 -10.22 -12.59 -16.01
N ARG A 76 -9.13 -12.99 -15.32
CA ARG A 76 -8.27 -12.16 -14.45
C ARG A 76 -7.74 -10.88 -15.10
N ASN A 77 -7.54 -10.87 -16.40
CA ASN A 77 -6.96 -9.75 -17.12
C ASN A 77 -8.01 -8.74 -17.63
N THR A 78 -9.30 -8.95 -17.33
CA THR A 78 -10.33 -7.98 -17.73
C THR A 78 -10.21 -6.68 -16.95
N LEU A 79 -9.72 -6.71 -15.69
CA LEU A 79 -9.35 -5.49 -14.97
C LEU A 79 -8.24 -4.71 -15.68
N LEU A 80 -7.17 -5.38 -16.13
CA LEU A 80 -6.09 -4.71 -16.88
C LEU A 80 -6.63 -4.01 -18.12
N LYS A 81 -7.49 -4.69 -18.89
CA LYS A 81 -8.11 -4.12 -20.09
C LYS A 81 -8.90 -2.85 -19.81
N GLU A 82 -9.66 -2.82 -18.72
CA GLU A 82 -10.44 -1.64 -18.35
C GLU A 82 -9.55 -0.53 -17.74
N ALA A 83 -8.59 -0.88 -16.88
CA ALA A 83 -7.70 0.06 -16.21
C ALA A 83 -6.78 0.83 -17.18
N ARG A 84 -6.35 0.22 -18.29
CA ARG A 84 -5.59 0.89 -19.38
C ARG A 84 -6.25 2.17 -19.87
N LYS A 85 -7.59 2.20 -19.96
CA LYS A 85 -8.36 3.36 -20.43
C LYS A 85 -8.18 4.59 -19.53
N TYR A 86 -7.71 4.39 -18.31
CA TYR A 86 -7.64 5.42 -17.26
C TYR A 86 -6.24 5.52 -16.62
N ASN A 87 -5.19 5.17 -17.37
CA ASN A 87 -3.81 5.13 -16.84
C ASN A 87 -3.72 4.31 -15.55
N TYR A 88 -4.35 3.14 -15.56
CA TYR A 88 -4.41 2.19 -14.44
C TYR A 88 -5.11 2.71 -13.17
N ASN A 89 -5.81 3.83 -13.23
CA ASN A 89 -6.63 4.32 -12.12
C ASN A 89 -7.94 3.52 -12.02
N VAL A 90 -7.94 2.50 -11.18
CA VAL A 90 -9.05 1.56 -11.04
C VAL A 90 -10.32 2.16 -10.41
N SER A 91 -10.22 3.34 -9.77
CA SER A 91 -11.41 4.05 -9.27
C SER A 91 -12.32 4.57 -10.39
N LYS A 92 -11.78 4.68 -11.61
CA LYS A 92 -12.50 5.14 -12.81
C LYS A 92 -13.10 4.00 -13.64
N VAL A 93 -12.92 2.75 -13.22
CA VAL A 93 -13.53 1.59 -13.87
C VAL A 93 -15.03 1.62 -13.63
N THR A 94 -15.80 1.65 -14.73
CA THR A 94 -17.27 1.75 -14.72
C THR A 94 -17.96 0.55 -15.38
N VAL A 95 -17.17 -0.46 -15.77
CA VAL A 95 -17.68 -1.68 -16.43
C VAL A 95 -17.29 -2.88 -15.57
N PRO A 96 -18.21 -3.82 -15.30
CA PRO A 96 -17.90 -5.02 -14.54
C PRO A 96 -16.75 -5.81 -15.17
N CYS A 97 -15.73 -6.09 -14.36
CA CYS A 97 -14.52 -6.80 -14.76
C CYS A 97 -13.98 -7.64 -13.60
N ASN A 98 -13.01 -8.49 -13.88
CA ASN A 98 -12.41 -9.38 -12.90
C ASN A 98 -10.89 -9.26 -12.86
N THR A 99 -10.38 -9.56 -11.69
CA THR A 99 -8.94 -9.73 -11.42
C THR A 99 -8.72 -11.05 -10.67
N ASP A 100 -7.47 -11.48 -10.53
CA ASP A 100 -7.03 -12.35 -9.45
C ASP A 100 -6.05 -11.60 -8.54
N CYS A 101 -5.52 -12.26 -7.53
CA CYS A 101 -4.64 -11.61 -6.57
C CYS A 101 -3.39 -11.01 -7.24
N SER A 102 -2.78 -11.71 -8.20
CA SER A 102 -1.55 -11.28 -8.86
C SER A 102 -1.80 -10.27 -9.99
N ALA A 103 -2.92 -10.35 -10.69
CA ALA A 103 -3.31 -9.36 -11.67
C ALA A 103 -3.64 -8.01 -11.02
N LEU A 104 -4.33 -8.03 -9.86
CA LEU A 104 -4.59 -6.81 -9.08
C LEU A 104 -3.28 -6.11 -8.69
N VAL A 105 -2.32 -6.85 -8.13
CA VAL A 105 -1.02 -6.29 -7.75
C VAL A 105 -0.25 -5.80 -8.97
N SER A 106 -0.31 -6.51 -10.11
CA SER A 106 0.32 -6.06 -11.35
C SER A 106 -0.24 -4.71 -11.82
N VAL A 107 -1.57 -4.56 -11.85
CA VAL A 107 -2.23 -3.28 -12.20
C VAL A 107 -1.86 -2.18 -11.19
N ALA A 108 -1.78 -2.50 -9.90
CA ALA A 108 -1.37 -1.54 -8.88
C ALA A 108 0.09 -1.08 -9.06
N CYS A 109 1.00 -1.97 -9.45
CA CYS A 109 2.39 -1.61 -9.79
C CYS A 109 2.46 -0.76 -11.07
N MET A 110 1.61 -1.02 -12.07
CA MET A 110 1.50 -0.17 -13.27
C MET A 110 0.99 1.24 -12.91
N TYR A 111 0.00 1.33 -12.04
CA TYR A 111 -0.47 2.62 -11.52
C TYR A 111 0.62 3.39 -10.77
N ALA A 112 1.53 2.68 -10.11
CA ALA A 112 2.68 3.26 -9.42
C ALA A 112 3.81 3.71 -10.38
N GLY A 113 3.77 3.32 -11.66
CA GLY A 113 4.73 3.73 -12.67
C GLY A 113 5.63 2.61 -13.22
N ILE A 114 5.46 1.36 -12.80
CA ILE A 114 6.16 0.23 -13.44
C ILE A 114 5.56 0.00 -14.84
N PRO A 115 6.37 -0.05 -15.90
CA PRO A 115 5.87 -0.24 -17.25
C PRO A 115 5.05 -1.53 -17.41
N GLU A 116 3.96 -1.46 -18.16
CA GLU A 116 3.11 -2.62 -18.43
C GLU A 116 3.89 -3.76 -19.09
N SER A 117 4.79 -3.44 -20.04
CA SER A 117 5.63 -4.43 -20.71
C SER A 117 6.51 -5.25 -19.75
N THR A 118 6.83 -4.70 -18.58
CA THR A 118 7.55 -5.42 -17.51
C THR A 118 6.65 -6.42 -16.78
N LEU A 119 5.39 -6.04 -16.55
CA LEU A 119 4.45 -6.80 -15.71
C LEU A 119 3.50 -7.71 -16.51
N THR A 120 3.63 -7.74 -17.82
CA THR A 120 2.81 -8.60 -18.69
C THR A 120 3.67 -9.45 -19.62
N LEU A 121 3.16 -10.65 -19.90
CA LEU A 121 3.67 -11.52 -20.95
C LEU A 121 2.49 -11.90 -21.87
N ASN A 122 2.62 -11.61 -23.16
CA ASN A 122 1.56 -11.83 -24.16
C ASN A 122 0.21 -11.21 -23.72
N GLY A 123 0.24 -10.01 -23.10
CA GLY A 123 -0.93 -9.29 -22.63
C GLY A 123 -1.54 -9.81 -21.32
N ASN A 124 -0.93 -10.81 -20.69
CA ASN A 124 -1.38 -11.36 -19.41
C ASN A 124 -0.51 -10.84 -18.25
N CYS A 125 -1.14 -10.41 -17.17
CA CYS A 125 -0.45 -9.98 -15.96
C CYS A 125 0.45 -11.06 -15.37
N ALA A 126 1.50 -10.66 -14.67
CA ALA A 126 2.35 -11.54 -13.88
C ALA A 126 1.50 -12.46 -12.97
N THR A 127 2.03 -13.61 -12.64
CA THR A 127 1.44 -14.57 -11.71
C THR A 127 2.16 -14.53 -10.38
N THR A 128 1.62 -15.19 -9.36
CA THR A 128 2.30 -15.37 -8.07
C THR A 128 3.65 -16.09 -8.17
N ARG A 129 3.93 -16.78 -9.28
CA ARG A 129 5.25 -17.41 -9.54
C ARG A 129 6.24 -16.46 -10.20
N THR A 130 5.77 -15.51 -11.00
CA THR A 130 6.61 -14.63 -11.81
C THR A 130 6.76 -13.21 -11.24
N LEU A 131 5.85 -12.80 -10.36
CA LEU A 131 5.79 -11.43 -9.83
C LEU A 131 7.08 -11.00 -9.10
N GLN A 132 7.62 -11.86 -8.22
CA GLN A 132 8.83 -11.54 -7.47
C GLN A 132 10.06 -11.35 -8.37
N PRO A 133 10.44 -12.28 -9.26
CA PRO A 133 11.60 -12.09 -10.13
C PRO A 133 11.42 -10.89 -11.08
N ILE A 134 10.21 -10.64 -11.58
CA ILE A 134 9.91 -9.48 -12.42
C ILE A 134 10.14 -8.19 -11.63
N LEU A 135 9.53 -8.02 -10.45
CA LEU A 135 9.71 -6.81 -9.66
C LEU A 135 11.17 -6.63 -9.22
N LYS A 136 11.87 -7.71 -8.88
CA LYS A 136 13.29 -7.66 -8.54
C LYS A 136 14.15 -7.14 -9.70
N SER A 137 13.86 -7.52 -10.94
CA SER A 137 14.61 -7.09 -12.13
C SER A 137 14.45 -5.61 -12.44
N THR A 138 13.44 -4.93 -11.93
CA THR A 138 13.28 -3.47 -12.11
C THR A 138 14.31 -2.65 -11.32
N GLY A 139 14.91 -3.22 -10.29
CA GLY A 139 15.78 -2.48 -9.37
C GLY A 139 15.05 -1.60 -8.36
N GLU A 140 13.71 -1.51 -8.43
CA GLU A 140 12.89 -0.61 -7.60
C GLU A 140 12.51 -1.19 -6.23
N VAL A 141 12.80 -2.48 -5.99
CA VAL A 141 12.33 -3.17 -4.78
C VAL A 141 13.44 -3.88 -4.02
N ASP A 142 13.23 -4.01 -2.71
CA ASP A 142 13.95 -4.92 -1.84
C ASP A 142 13.08 -6.15 -1.54
N ILE A 143 13.71 -7.33 -1.40
CA ILE A 143 13.03 -8.59 -1.10
C ILE A 143 13.45 -9.07 0.29
N TYR A 144 12.50 -9.26 1.18
CA TYR A 144 12.74 -9.77 2.53
C TYR A 144 12.13 -11.17 2.67
N THR A 145 12.96 -12.15 3.03
CA THR A 145 12.55 -13.57 3.17
C THR A 145 12.68 -14.10 4.59
N THR A 146 13.28 -13.33 5.48
CA THR A 146 13.50 -13.77 6.87
C THR A 146 12.21 -13.74 7.69
N PRO A 147 12.05 -14.63 8.69
CA PRO A 147 10.84 -14.74 9.50
C PRO A 147 10.41 -13.44 10.19
N GLN A 148 11.33 -12.56 10.51
CA GLN A 148 11.03 -11.24 11.09
C GLN A 148 10.19 -10.33 10.19
N TYR A 149 10.13 -10.61 8.87
CA TYR A 149 9.28 -9.89 7.91
C TYR A 149 8.10 -10.73 7.44
N THR A 150 8.27 -12.06 7.39
CA THR A 150 7.29 -12.96 6.74
C THR A 150 6.35 -13.66 7.72
N ALA A 151 6.74 -13.77 9.01
CA ALA A 151 5.99 -14.54 10.00
C ALA A 151 5.11 -13.69 10.93
N ASN A 152 5.30 -12.37 10.95
CA ASN A 152 4.51 -11.43 11.75
C ASN A 152 4.30 -10.11 10.99
N SER A 153 3.55 -9.19 11.57
CA SER A 153 3.20 -7.91 10.95
C SER A 153 4.01 -6.70 11.43
N ASP A 154 4.93 -6.89 12.39
CA ASP A 154 5.55 -5.79 13.15
C ASP A 154 6.45 -4.90 12.28
N ARG A 155 7.02 -5.45 11.21
CA ARG A 155 7.96 -4.77 10.32
C ARG A 155 7.36 -4.43 8.96
N LEU A 156 6.07 -4.68 8.79
CA LEU A 156 5.38 -4.37 7.54
C LEU A 156 5.19 -2.85 7.41
N LYS A 157 5.20 -2.39 6.17
CA LYS A 157 4.96 -0.99 5.80
C LYS A 157 3.84 -0.92 4.77
N ARG A 158 3.18 0.23 4.71
CA ARG A 158 2.22 0.52 3.66
C ARG A 158 2.85 0.35 2.29
N GLY A 159 2.15 -0.36 1.39
CA GLY A 159 2.63 -0.69 0.05
C GLY A 159 3.50 -1.96 -0.02
N ASP A 160 3.85 -2.60 1.11
CA ASP A 160 4.48 -3.91 1.08
C ASP A 160 3.58 -4.93 0.39
N ILE A 161 4.17 -5.73 -0.49
CA ILE A 161 3.51 -6.83 -1.17
C ILE A 161 3.93 -8.13 -0.48
N LEU A 162 2.98 -8.83 0.11
CA LEU A 162 3.20 -10.13 0.77
C LEU A 162 2.89 -11.24 -0.21
N LEU A 163 3.88 -12.06 -0.54
CA LEU A 163 3.76 -13.11 -1.54
C LEU A 163 3.93 -14.50 -0.93
N ALA A 164 2.96 -15.35 -1.16
CA ALA A 164 3.07 -16.81 -1.06
C ALA A 164 3.24 -17.36 -2.48
N VAL A 165 4.49 -17.66 -2.87
CA VAL A 165 4.86 -18.03 -4.24
C VAL A 165 4.03 -19.20 -4.74
N GLY A 166 3.42 -19.05 -5.90
CA GLY A 166 2.56 -20.06 -6.53
C GLY A 166 1.16 -20.16 -5.94
N HIS A 167 0.81 -19.35 -4.94
CA HIS A 167 -0.45 -19.46 -4.23
C HIS A 167 -1.23 -18.14 -4.13
N HIS A 168 -0.69 -17.13 -3.43
CA HIS A 168 -1.44 -15.92 -3.12
C HIS A 168 -0.54 -14.70 -2.97
N VAL A 169 -1.11 -13.52 -3.17
CA VAL A 169 -0.44 -12.24 -2.96
C VAL A 169 -1.44 -11.21 -2.42
N VAL A 170 -0.97 -10.37 -1.50
CA VAL A 170 -1.75 -9.27 -0.90
C VAL A 170 -0.89 -8.02 -0.78
N THR A 171 -1.53 -6.87 -0.63
CA THR A 171 -0.84 -5.59 -0.42
C THR A 171 -1.17 -5.02 0.96
N VAL A 172 -0.17 -4.55 1.68
CA VAL A 172 -0.36 -3.86 2.97
C VAL A 172 -0.89 -2.46 2.71
N LEU A 173 -2.08 -2.17 3.23
CA LEU A 173 -2.76 -0.89 3.05
C LEU A 173 -2.57 0.04 4.24
N LYS A 174 -2.59 -0.53 5.44
CA LYS A 174 -2.45 0.21 6.70
C LYS A 174 -1.62 -0.59 7.68
N THR A 175 -0.70 0.08 8.33
CA THR A 175 0.10 -0.48 9.43
C THR A 175 -0.04 0.43 10.64
N ASP A 176 0.36 -0.07 11.79
CA ASP A 176 0.55 0.78 12.97
C ASP A 176 1.83 1.61 12.86
N GLY A 177 2.67 1.33 11.87
CA GLY A 177 3.91 2.04 11.58
C GLY A 177 3.77 3.11 10.50
N ASN A 178 4.68 4.09 10.54
CA ASN A 178 4.79 5.13 9.53
C ASN A 178 5.54 4.59 8.29
N PRO A 179 5.02 4.72 7.05
CA PRO A 179 5.68 4.24 5.84
C PRO A 179 6.95 5.05 5.48
N TYR A 180 7.04 6.28 5.95
CA TYR A 180 8.14 7.20 5.66
C TYR A 180 9.29 7.04 6.66
N ARG A 181 10.49 7.50 6.28
CA ARG A 181 11.67 7.43 7.13
C ARG A 181 11.93 8.77 7.82
N LEU A 182 12.19 8.71 9.12
CA LEU A 182 12.72 9.86 9.84
C LEU A 182 14.25 9.87 9.71
N MET A 183 14.77 10.79 8.91
CA MET A 183 16.22 10.96 8.68
C MET A 183 16.78 12.17 9.42
N ASN A 184 15.94 13.17 9.72
CA ASN A 184 16.29 14.40 10.41
C ASN A 184 15.46 14.55 11.67
N ASN A 185 16.11 14.86 12.78
CA ASN A 185 15.48 15.01 14.10
C ASN A 185 15.06 16.45 14.40
N LEU A 186 15.30 17.39 13.50
CA LEU A 186 14.90 18.79 13.62
C LEU A 186 14.25 19.24 12.32
N LEU A 187 12.92 19.48 12.38
CA LEU A 187 12.14 19.91 11.24
C LEU A 187 11.34 21.17 11.61
N LYS A 188 11.31 22.12 10.69
CA LYS A 188 10.61 23.39 10.85
C LYS A 188 10.08 23.89 9.51
N GLU A 189 9.34 24.97 9.51
CA GLU A 189 8.88 25.63 8.29
C GLU A 189 10.05 25.85 7.31
N GLY A 190 9.84 25.43 6.06
CA GLY A 190 10.87 25.39 5.02
C GLY A 190 11.62 24.07 4.89
N SER A 191 11.51 23.14 5.85
CA SER A 191 12.04 21.79 5.70
C SER A 191 11.30 21.02 4.61
N MET A 192 12.00 20.13 3.89
CA MET A 192 11.43 19.33 2.80
C MET A 192 11.92 17.88 2.83
N GLY A 193 11.17 16.99 2.17
CA GLY A 193 11.58 15.61 1.94
C GLY A 193 10.91 14.59 2.86
N GLU A 194 11.52 13.39 2.93
CA GLU A 194 10.90 12.21 3.52
C GLU A 194 10.62 12.33 5.02
N SER A 195 11.51 13.01 5.78
CA SER A 195 11.27 13.29 7.19
C SER A 195 10.06 14.20 7.42
N VAL A 196 9.75 15.09 6.48
CA VAL A 196 8.54 15.92 6.55
C VAL A 196 7.31 15.07 6.26
N LYS A 197 7.36 14.18 5.25
CA LYS A 197 6.27 13.20 5.01
C LYS A 197 6.01 12.35 6.26
N PHE A 198 7.09 11.91 6.92
CA PHE A 198 6.98 11.18 8.19
C PHE A 198 6.17 11.96 9.23
N ILE A 199 6.48 13.22 9.45
CA ILE A 199 5.79 14.06 10.42
C ILE A 199 4.35 14.35 10.02
N GLN A 200 4.09 14.67 8.74
CA GLN A 200 2.74 14.90 8.23
C GLN A 200 1.87 13.65 8.42
N TYR A 201 2.42 12.47 8.15
CA TYR A 201 1.73 11.21 8.36
C TYR A 201 1.42 10.97 9.84
N GLU A 202 2.38 11.17 10.76
CA GLU A 202 2.14 11.01 12.20
C GLU A 202 1.14 12.04 12.72
N LEU A 203 1.23 13.30 12.32
CA LEU A 203 0.25 14.32 12.68
C LEU A 203 -1.17 13.94 12.22
N ASN A 204 -1.31 13.36 11.03
CA ASN A 204 -2.61 12.86 10.55
C ASN A 204 -3.13 11.70 11.40
N ARG A 205 -2.27 10.85 11.95
CA ARG A 205 -2.66 9.81 12.91
C ARG A 205 -3.16 10.40 14.23
N HIS A 206 -2.74 11.62 14.55
CA HIS A 206 -3.20 12.40 15.71
C HIS A 206 -4.32 13.39 15.35
N GLY A 207 -4.97 13.21 14.21
CA GLY A 207 -6.17 13.96 13.84
C GLY A 207 -5.94 15.20 12.97
N ALA A 208 -4.71 15.51 12.56
CA ALA A 208 -4.47 16.53 11.55
C ALA A 208 -4.98 16.05 10.17
N ASN A 209 -5.36 17.00 9.32
CA ASN A 209 -5.81 16.72 7.95
C ASN A 209 -4.84 17.38 6.95
N LEU A 210 -3.61 16.87 6.90
CA LEU A 210 -2.54 17.37 6.04
C LEU A 210 -2.43 16.52 4.78
N GLU A 211 -2.11 17.16 3.66
CA GLU A 211 -1.53 16.48 2.51
C GLU A 211 -0.11 16.03 2.88
N VAL A 212 0.23 14.76 2.58
CA VAL A 212 1.57 14.21 2.86
C VAL A 212 2.45 14.44 1.63
N ASP A 213 2.78 15.72 1.41
CA ASP A 213 3.52 16.21 0.24
C ASP A 213 5.04 16.32 0.48
N GLY A 214 5.46 16.24 1.74
CA GLY A 214 6.86 16.39 2.12
C GLY A 214 7.35 17.85 2.20
N VAL A 215 6.42 18.82 2.23
CA VAL A 215 6.74 20.25 2.37
C VAL A 215 6.27 20.73 3.74
N PHE A 216 7.20 21.17 4.59
CA PHE A 216 6.86 21.76 5.89
C PHE A 216 6.44 23.23 5.69
N GLY A 217 5.24 23.41 5.19
CA GLY A 217 4.63 24.71 4.99
C GLY A 217 3.84 25.20 6.22
N LYS A 218 3.14 26.31 6.06
CA LYS A 218 2.31 26.93 7.12
C LYS A 218 1.27 25.97 7.71
N LYS A 219 0.63 25.14 6.87
CA LYS A 219 -0.37 24.13 7.34
C LYS A 219 0.28 23.10 8.27
N THR A 220 1.44 22.57 7.86
CA THR A 220 2.20 21.62 8.68
C THR A 220 2.66 22.26 9.98
N LYS A 221 3.16 23.49 9.95
CA LYS A 221 3.54 24.23 11.18
C LYS A 221 2.38 24.41 12.15
N LEU A 222 1.21 24.81 11.65
CA LEU A 222 -0.01 24.95 12.47
C LEU A 222 -0.40 23.61 13.10
N ALA A 223 -0.37 22.52 12.35
CA ALA A 223 -0.68 21.20 12.88
C ALA A 223 0.33 20.77 13.97
N VAL A 224 1.63 21.06 13.81
CA VAL A 224 2.64 20.84 14.83
C VAL A 224 2.35 21.65 16.09
N MET A 225 2.02 22.92 15.95
CA MET A 225 1.71 23.79 17.10
C MET A 225 0.47 23.31 17.87
N LEU A 226 -0.58 22.85 17.15
CA LEU A 226 -1.77 22.26 17.77
C LEU A 226 -1.41 20.98 18.54
N PHE A 227 -0.68 20.09 17.89
CA PHE A 227 -0.20 18.86 18.52
C PHE A 227 0.65 19.13 19.77
N GLN A 228 1.58 20.10 19.69
CA GLN A 228 2.41 20.51 20.82
C GLN A 228 1.56 21.03 21.99
N LYS A 229 0.56 21.87 21.70
CA LYS A 229 -0.37 22.42 22.70
C LYS A 229 -1.15 21.30 23.40
N GLU A 230 -1.73 20.38 22.64
CA GLU A 230 -2.52 19.26 23.17
C GLU A 230 -1.68 18.29 24.01
N ASN A 231 -0.36 18.20 23.76
CA ASN A 231 0.55 17.31 24.47
C ASN A 231 1.41 18.00 25.53
N GLY A 232 1.11 19.27 25.87
CA GLY A 232 1.83 20.01 26.91
C GLY A 232 3.28 20.31 26.58
N LEU A 233 3.62 20.44 25.29
CA LEU A 233 4.95 20.79 24.81
C LEU A 233 5.07 22.30 24.57
N LEU A 234 6.31 22.77 24.40
CA LEU A 234 6.57 24.15 23.94
C LEU A 234 5.95 24.33 22.55
N VAL A 235 5.07 25.32 22.40
CA VAL A 235 4.33 25.57 21.15
C VAL A 235 5.15 26.51 20.26
N ASP A 236 6.20 25.97 19.64
CA ASP A 236 7.12 26.71 18.77
C ASP A 236 6.97 26.36 17.28
N GLY A 237 6.19 25.34 16.96
CA GLY A 237 6.00 24.83 15.60
C GLY A 237 7.26 24.17 15.05
N ILE A 238 8.20 23.76 15.90
CA ILE A 238 9.43 23.07 15.55
C ILE A 238 9.33 21.62 16.04
N VAL A 239 9.61 20.68 15.15
CA VAL A 239 9.65 19.26 15.49
C VAL A 239 11.07 18.90 15.92
N GLY A 240 11.31 18.86 17.21
CA GLY A 240 12.53 18.35 17.83
C GLY A 240 12.28 17.04 18.57
N THR A 241 13.29 16.56 19.33
CA THR A 241 13.24 15.25 20.01
C THR A 241 12.00 15.08 20.89
N LYS A 242 11.60 16.09 21.66
CA LYS A 242 10.42 16.01 22.54
C LYS A 242 9.12 15.82 21.73
N THR A 243 8.97 16.56 20.63
CA THR A 243 7.81 16.44 19.74
C THR A 243 7.81 15.07 19.04
N LEU A 244 8.97 14.61 18.58
CA LEU A 244 9.12 13.29 17.94
C LEU A 244 8.77 12.13 18.89
N THR A 245 9.22 12.22 20.15
CA THR A 245 8.89 11.21 21.17
C THR A 245 7.38 11.14 21.40
N LYS A 246 6.71 12.28 21.51
CA LYS A 246 5.25 12.34 21.68
C LYS A 246 4.48 11.88 20.45
N LEU A 247 5.00 12.10 19.24
CA LEU A 247 4.46 11.55 17.99
C LEU A 247 4.66 10.03 17.88
N GLY A 248 5.42 9.40 18.78
CA GLY A 248 5.72 7.97 18.75
C GLY A 248 6.82 7.58 17.76
N ALA A 249 7.66 8.52 17.35
CA ALA A 249 8.76 8.29 16.41
C ALA A 249 9.90 7.44 17.00
N TYR A 250 10.01 7.42 18.31
CA TYR A 250 10.97 6.60 19.06
C TYR A 250 10.20 5.63 19.96
N LYS A 251 10.06 4.40 19.50
CA LYS A 251 9.63 3.24 20.28
C LYS A 251 10.80 2.30 20.46
#